data_c9ce52fb8a40247aa5bf07f5fe55bd47
#
_entry.id   c9ce52fb8a40247aa5bf07f5fe55bd47
#
_cell.length_a   1.000
_cell.length_b   1.000
_cell.length_c   1.000
_cell.angle_alpha   90.00
_cell.angle_beta   90.00
_cell.angle_gamma   90.00
#
_symmetry.space_group_name_H-M   'P 1'
#
loop_
_entity.id
_entity.type
_entity.pdbx_description
1 polymer ?
#
loop_
_entity_poly.entity_id
_entity_poly.type
_entity_poly.pdbx_seq_one_letter_code
_entity_poly.pdbx_strand_id
1 'polypeptide(L)'
;MSEHRQSKKRRYIAWGVAGAAVVAGGGIAATNSMAATTWPAQKTYTGRAFDTCAAPSLAAMKAWHTDGAYGAAAVYIGGKNRGCSQPNLTASWVKSLSTVGWKFIPLYVGSQPSCGSGGSVKISASTAAAVGKSEADDAVAKSAALGFKAGSPVYLDMESYDITNTACNNAVLTYVRAFDKELHAKIYRSGLYGFSSSSAKAIATATNKTDLPGNLWYALWDKTYTTTSDWPWGSTQYTNHSRAHQYLVNSKETRGGYTITVDRDTWDAPVAITG
;
A
#
# COMPACT_ATOMS: atom_id res chain seq x y z
N MET A 1 63.05 -33.19 35.87
CA MET A 1 62.73 -34.60 36.09
C MET A 1 61.86 -34.96 34.93
N SER A 2 62.44 -35.45 33.85
CA SER A 2 62.69 -36.87 33.51
C SER A 2 61.40 -37.45 32.95
N GLU A 3 61.31 -37.57 31.63
CA GLU A 3 61.56 -38.70 30.74
C GLU A 3 60.38 -39.64 30.66
N HIS A 4 59.90 -40.23 29.56
CA HIS A 4 60.51 -40.85 28.40
C HIS A 4 59.34 -41.11 27.37
N ARG A 5 59.34 -40.70 26.09
CA ARG A 5 59.76 -41.44 24.92
C ARG A 5 59.37 -42.93 24.87
N GLN A 6 58.48 -43.31 23.91
CA GLN A 6 58.88 -44.29 22.90
C GLN A 6 57.86 -44.40 21.73
N SER A 7 58.42 -44.33 20.60
CA SER A 7 57.98 -44.68 19.23
C SER A 7 57.84 -46.19 19.07
N LYS A 8 56.91 -46.67 18.25
CA LYS A 8 57.15 -47.88 17.40
C LYS A 8 56.41 -47.76 16.07
N LYS A 9 57.23 -47.99 15.04
CA LYS A 9 56.94 -48.04 13.60
C LYS A 9 56.39 -49.40 13.16
N ARG A 10 55.79 -49.38 11.95
CA ARG A 10 55.66 -50.43 10.89
C ARG A 10 54.53 -51.48 11.09
N ARG A 11 53.70 -51.73 10.04
CA ARG A 11 54.08 -52.40 8.77
C ARG A 11 52.96 -52.18 7.75
N TYR A 12 53.35 -51.96 6.48
CA TYR A 12 52.54 -52.08 5.30
C TYR A 12 52.19 -53.53 4.98
N ILE A 13 50.94 -53.75 4.53
CA ILE A 13 50.62 -54.91 3.66
C ILE A 13 49.65 -54.36 2.62
N ALA A 14 50.11 -54.41 1.35
CA ALA A 14 49.30 -54.22 0.19
C ALA A 14 48.79 -55.60 -0.31
N TRP A 15 47.62 -55.69 -0.84
CA TRP A 15 47.05 -56.64 -1.82
C TRP A 15 45.54 -56.41 -1.78
N GLY A 16 44.90 -56.01 -2.85
CA GLY A 16 44.33 -56.71 -3.96
C GLY A 16 43.28 -55.85 -4.62
N VAL A 17 43.42 -55.66 -5.92
CA VAL A 17 42.47 -55.01 -6.84
C VAL A 17 41.22 -55.88 -6.95
N ALA A 18 40.04 -55.31 -6.66
CA ALA A 18 38.79 -55.84 -7.14
C ALA A 18 37.97 -54.64 -7.66
N GLY A 19 37.78 -54.63 -8.97
CA GLY A 19 36.98 -53.61 -9.63
C GLY A 19 35.50 -53.70 -9.24
N ALA A 20 34.95 -52.61 -8.81
CA ALA A 20 33.49 -52.41 -8.75
C ALA A 20 33.11 -51.23 -9.63
N ALA A 21 32.33 -51.56 -10.64
CA ALA A 21 31.74 -50.54 -11.53
C ALA A 21 30.86 -49.58 -10.74
N VAL A 22 31.27 -48.31 -10.65
CA VAL A 22 30.43 -47.25 -10.15
C VAL A 22 29.49 -46.83 -11.26
N VAL A 23 28.24 -47.27 -11.16
CA VAL A 23 27.13 -46.63 -11.91
C VAL A 23 26.97 -45.23 -11.37
N ALA A 24 27.46 -44.26 -12.13
CA ALA A 24 27.20 -42.84 -11.89
C ALA A 24 25.71 -42.56 -12.15
N GLY A 25 24.88 -42.68 -11.11
CA GLY A 25 23.52 -42.17 -11.08
C GLY A 25 23.62 -40.65 -11.06
N GLY A 26 23.56 -40.00 -12.20
CA GLY A 26 23.42 -38.53 -12.28
C GLY A 26 22.09 -38.10 -11.71
N GLY A 27 22.07 -37.83 -10.41
CA GLY A 27 20.97 -37.09 -9.79
C GLY A 27 20.99 -35.65 -10.31
N ILE A 28 20.08 -35.36 -11.25
CA ILE A 28 19.81 -33.97 -11.60
C ILE A 28 19.16 -33.34 -10.36
N ALA A 29 19.96 -32.64 -9.57
CA ALA A 29 19.43 -31.72 -8.56
C ALA A 29 18.68 -30.63 -9.33
N ALA A 30 17.35 -30.75 -9.39
CA ALA A 30 16.50 -29.67 -9.85
C ALA A 30 16.68 -28.51 -8.83
N THR A 31 17.56 -27.58 -9.18
CA THR A 31 17.62 -26.30 -8.48
C THR A 31 16.33 -25.57 -8.85
N ASN A 32 15.33 -25.63 -7.95
CA ASN A 32 14.22 -24.72 -8.00
C ASN A 32 14.78 -23.31 -7.74
N SER A 33 15.28 -22.66 -8.79
CA SER A 33 15.49 -21.21 -8.75
C SER A 33 14.11 -20.60 -8.65
N MET A 34 13.69 -20.22 -7.44
CA MET A 34 12.57 -19.32 -7.28
C MET A 34 12.95 -18.05 -8.06
N ALA A 35 12.30 -17.83 -9.18
CA ALA A 35 12.45 -16.58 -9.91
C ALA A 35 12.11 -15.47 -8.92
N ALA A 36 13.05 -14.57 -8.66
CA ALA A 36 12.80 -13.40 -7.82
C ALA A 36 11.59 -12.67 -8.41
N THR A 37 10.54 -12.53 -7.62
CA THR A 37 9.34 -11.79 -8.02
C THR A 37 9.74 -10.36 -8.32
N THR A 38 9.81 -10.00 -9.60
CA THR A 38 10.13 -8.62 -10.00
C THR A 38 8.88 -7.76 -9.85
N TRP A 39 8.98 -6.72 -9.03
CA TRP A 39 7.92 -5.74 -8.87
C TRP A 39 7.73 -4.96 -10.18
N PRO A 40 6.49 -4.77 -10.64
CA PRO A 40 6.23 -3.85 -11.74
C PRO A 40 6.74 -2.44 -11.43
N ALA A 41 7.20 -1.73 -12.46
CA ALA A 41 7.64 -0.35 -12.31
C ALA A 41 6.53 0.51 -11.70
N GLN A 42 6.88 1.31 -10.71
CA GLN A 42 5.94 2.20 -10.04
C GLN A 42 5.44 3.26 -11.03
N LYS A 43 4.14 3.49 -11.04
CA LYS A 43 3.53 4.64 -11.69
C LYS A 43 3.32 5.73 -10.65
N THR A 44 3.87 6.90 -10.86
CA THR A 44 3.69 8.07 -9.98
C THR A 44 2.95 9.18 -10.72
N TYR A 45 2.34 10.06 -9.95
CA TYR A 45 1.75 11.30 -10.45
C TYR A 45 2.17 12.43 -9.52
N THR A 46 2.50 13.59 -10.10
CA THR A 46 2.76 14.83 -9.37
C THR A 46 1.83 15.90 -9.91
N GLY A 47 0.98 16.47 -9.06
CA GLY A 47 0.01 17.49 -9.46
C GLY A 47 -1.24 17.52 -8.60
N ARG A 48 -2.29 18.16 -9.13
CA ARG A 48 -3.59 18.26 -8.45
C ARG A 48 -4.38 16.97 -8.58
N ALA A 49 -4.84 16.46 -7.45
CA ALA A 49 -5.79 15.37 -7.35
C ALA A 49 -7.02 15.81 -6.55
N PHE A 50 -8.06 15.01 -6.59
CA PHE A 50 -9.21 15.17 -5.71
C PHE A 50 -9.76 13.82 -5.28
N ASP A 51 -10.47 13.84 -4.17
CA ASP A 51 -11.36 12.77 -3.78
C ASP A 51 -12.81 13.28 -3.65
N THR A 52 -13.75 12.37 -3.78
CA THR A 52 -15.19 12.63 -3.63
C THR A 52 -15.89 11.33 -3.29
N CYS A 53 -16.93 11.40 -2.45
CA CYS A 53 -17.55 10.22 -1.84
C CYS A 53 -18.01 9.16 -2.86
N ALA A 54 -18.58 9.57 -4.01
CA ALA A 54 -18.98 8.66 -5.08
C ALA A 54 -18.30 9.05 -6.40
N ALA A 55 -17.81 8.08 -7.15
CA ALA A 55 -17.22 8.30 -8.46
C ALA A 55 -18.20 9.05 -9.36
N PRO A 56 -17.81 10.20 -9.94
CA PRO A 56 -18.69 10.98 -10.81
C PRO A 56 -19.02 10.23 -12.10
N SER A 57 -20.03 10.71 -12.83
CA SER A 57 -20.37 10.11 -14.11
C SER A 57 -19.21 10.18 -15.11
N LEU A 58 -19.18 9.26 -16.07
CA LEU A 58 -18.17 9.26 -17.14
C LEU A 58 -18.12 10.60 -17.89
N ALA A 59 -19.28 11.20 -18.14
CA ALA A 59 -19.37 12.50 -18.82
C ALA A 59 -18.75 13.62 -18.00
N ALA A 60 -19.07 13.69 -16.70
CA ALA A 60 -18.49 14.66 -15.79
C ALA A 60 -16.97 14.56 -15.72
N MET A 61 -16.44 13.34 -15.56
CA MET A 61 -15.00 13.10 -15.49
C MET A 61 -14.29 13.49 -16.80
N LYS A 62 -14.88 13.22 -17.96
CA LYS A 62 -14.31 13.65 -19.23
C LYS A 62 -14.28 15.17 -19.35
N ALA A 63 -15.37 15.85 -18.99
CA ALA A 63 -15.45 17.31 -19.00
C ALA A 63 -14.43 17.95 -18.03
N TRP A 64 -14.28 17.40 -16.84
CA TRP A 64 -13.30 17.84 -15.86
C TRP A 64 -11.86 17.62 -16.31
N HIS A 65 -11.59 16.53 -17.03
CA HIS A 65 -10.25 16.30 -17.60
C HIS A 65 -9.90 17.32 -18.68
N THR A 66 -10.86 17.67 -19.54
CA THR A 66 -10.68 18.69 -20.58
C THR A 66 -10.41 20.08 -20.00
N ASP A 67 -10.99 20.41 -18.83
CA ASP A 67 -10.70 21.64 -18.08
C ASP A 67 -9.23 21.70 -17.60
N GLY A 68 -8.61 20.53 -17.37
CA GLY A 68 -7.19 20.40 -17.06
C GLY A 68 -6.77 20.76 -15.64
N ALA A 69 -7.72 21.06 -14.74
CA ALA A 69 -7.39 21.44 -13.37
C ALA A 69 -6.87 20.29 -12.52
N TYR A 70 -7.28 19.05 -12.82
CA TYR A 70 -6.93 17.84 -12.09
C TYR A 70 -6.46 16.76 -13.05
N GLY A 71 -5.46 15.98 -12.62
CA GLY A 71 -4.97 14.85 -13.40
C GLY A 71 -5.15 13.50 -12.70
N ALA A 72 -5.51 13.49 -11.41
CA ALA A 72 -5.78 12.27 -10.66
C ALA A 72 -7.05 12.39 -9.82
N ALA A 73 -7.70 11.25 -9.56
CA ALA A 73 -8.86 11.15 -8.70
C ALA A 73 -8.77 9.92 -7.81
N ALA A 74 -9.05 10.08 -6.52
CA ALA A 74 -9.21 8.93 -5.64
C ALA A 74 -10.59 8.28 -5.85
N VAL A 75 -10.59 6.97 -5.77
CA VAL A 75 -11.77 6.13 -5.95
C VAL A 75 -11.91 5.14 -4.81
N TYR A 76 -13.04 5.16 -4.13
CA TYR A 76 -13.33 4.31 -2.98
C TYR A 76 -13.67 2.90 -3.44
N ILE A 77 -12.64 2.05 -3.59
CA ILE A 77 -12.76 0.72 -4.20
C ILE A 77 -13.54 -0.28 -3.35
N GLY A 78 -13.55 -0.12 -2.02
CA GLY A 78 -14.20 -1.07 -1.12
C GLY A 78 -14.02 -0.73 0.35
N GLY A 79 -14.26 -1.72 1.18
CA GLY A 79 -14.16 -1.67 2.64
C GLY A 79 -15.51 -1.61 3.35
N LYS A 80 -15.54 -2.15 4.56
CA LYS A 80 -16.77 -2.29 5.35
C LYS A 80 -17.35 -0.96 5.85
N ASN A 81 -16.50 0.06 5.91
CA ASN A 81 -16.89 1.41 6.34
C ASN A 81 -16.99 2.42 5.17
N ARG A 82 -16.97 1.94 3.91
CA ARG A 82 -17.17 2.82 2.76
C ARG A 82 -18.53 3.51 2.81
N GLY A 83 -18.54 4.85 2.92
CA GLY A 83 -19.72 5.66 3.19
C GLY A 83 -20.73 5.75 2.03
N CYS A 84 -20.24 5.76 0.77
CA CYS A 84 -21.11 5.99 -0.40
C CYS A 84 -21.16 4.77 -1.32
N SER A 85 -22.31 4.55 -1.93
CA SER A 85 -22.46 3.61 -3.06
C SER A 85 -21.64 4.13 -4.27
N GLN A 86 -21.21 3.20 -5.13
CA GLN A 86 -20.34 3.53 -6.28
C GLN A 86 -20.99 3.08 -7.61
N PRO A 87 -22.14 3.64 -8.00
CA PRO A 87 -22.85 3.14 -9.18
C PRO A 87 -22.10 3.34 -10.50
N ASN A 88 -21.23 4.34 -10.56
CA ASN A 88 -20.44 4.65 -11.75
C ASN A 88 -19.08 3.93 -11.78
N LEU A 89 -18.54 3.51 -10.64
CA LEU A 89 -17.21 2.93 -10.55
C LEU A 89 -17.18 1.48 -11.06
N THR A 90 -16.84 1.32 -12.32
CA THR A 90 -16.74 0.03 -13.02
C THR A 90 -15.41 -0.08 -13.77
N ALA A 91 -15.01 -1.30 -14.15
CA ALA A 91 -13.81 -1.50 -14.96
C ALA A 91 -13.87 -0.75 -16.30
N SER A 92 -15.06 -0.65 -16.92
CA SER A 92 -15.24 0.11 -18.16
C SER A 92 -15.10 1.62 -17.95
N TRP A 93 -15.58 2.16 -16.83
CA TRP A 93 -15.39 3.55 -16.43
C TRP A 93 -13.90 3.86 -16.22
N VAL A 94 -13.19 3.01 -15.47
CA VAL A 94 -11.74 3.14 -15.25
C VAL A 94 -11.00 3.10 -16.58
N LYS A 95 -11.27 2.10 -17.43
CA LYS A 95 -10.63 1.96 -18.74
C LYS A 95 -10.85 3.21 -19.61
N SER A 96 -12.10 3.66 -19.73
CA SER A 96 -12.46 4.82 -20.55
C SER A 96 -11.77 6.10 -20.09
N LEU A 97 -11.63 6.30 -18.79
CA LEU A 97 -11.00 7.50 -18.24
C LEU A 97 -9.47 7.41 -18.24
N SER A 98 -8.90 6.22 -18.05
CA SER A 98 -7.46 6.01 -18.25
C SER A 98 -7.01 6.37 -19.66
N THR A 99 -7.83 6.05 -20.67
CA THR A 99 -7.54 6.35 -22.08
C THR A 99 -7.47 7.85 -22.35
N VAL A 100 -8.25 8.66 -21.64
CA VAL A 100 -8.19 10.13 -21.77
C VAL A 100 -7.16 10.77 -20.83
N GLY A 101 -6.46 9.99 -20.01
CA GLY A 101 -5.32 10.48 -19.24
C GLY A 101 -5.50 10.52 -17.73
N TRP A 102 -6.71 10.28 -17.19
CA TRP A 102 -6.92 10.22 -15.74
C TRP A 102 -6.01 9.20 -15.05
N LYS A 103 -5.46 9.60 -13.92
CA LYS A 103 -4.79 8.70 -12.96
C LYS A 103 -5.74 8.39 -11.82
N PHE A 104 -5.66 7.18 -11.28
CA PHE A 104 -6.53 6.73 -10.20
C PHE A 104 -5.75 6.41 -8.93
N ILE A 105 -6.36 6.75 -7.81
CA ILE A 105 -5.83 6.54 -6.47
C ILE A 105 -6.82 5.60 -5.77
N PRO A 106 -6.52 4.28 -5.72
CA PRO A 106 -7.41 3.31 -5.07
C PRO A 106 -7.42 3.53 -3.55
N LEU A 107 -8.58 3.85 -2.98
CA LEU A 107 -8.80 4.08 -1.55
C LEU A 107 -9.72 3.01 -0.97
N TYR A 108 -9.32 2.38 0.14
CA TYR A 108 -10.05 1.31 0.80
C TYR A 108 -10.39 1.71 2.24
N VAL A 109 -11.69 1.78 2.56
CA VAL A 109 -12.18 2.17 3.88
C VAL A 109 -12.42 0.92 4.73
N GLY A 110 -11.35 0.43 5.34
CA GLY A 110 -11.38 -0.79 6.17
C GLY A 110 -11.96 -0.58 7.56
N SER A 111 -11.70 -1.54 8.45
CA SER A 111 -12.03 -1.42 9.87
C SER A 111 -11.35 -0.20 10.48
N GLN A 112 -12.05 0.48 11.39
CA GLN A 112 -11.63 1.76 11.96
C GLN A 112 -11.20 1.64 13.43
N PRO A 113 -10.40 2.59 13.96
CA PRO A 113 -9.94 2.54 15.34
C PRO A 113 -11.08 2.44 16.35
N SER A 114 -10.94 1.56 17.33
CA SER A 114 -11.98 1.37 18.36
C SER A 114 -12.17 2.58 19.25
N CYS A 115 -11.13 3.39 19.43
CA CYS A 115 -11.15 4.63 20.22
C CYS A 115 -11.36 5.90 19.36
N GLY A 116 -11.68 5.73 18.07
CA GLY A 116 -12.06 6.81 17.16
C GLY A 116 -13.57 6.85 16.91
N SER A 117 -14.07 7.98 16.42
CA SER A 117 -15.49 8.16 16.08
C SER A 117 -15.86 7.68 14.67
N GLY A 118 -14.89 7.57 13.73
CA GLY A 118 -15.12 7.15 12.36
C GLY A 118 -15.51 5.68 12.22
N GLY A 119 -16.43 5.37 11.31
CA GLY A 119 -16.85 4.03 10.92
C GLY A 119 -17.58 3.23 11.99
N SER A 120 -18.42 2.27 11.57
CA SER A 120 -19.17 1.38 12.47
C SER A 120 -18.44 0.07 12.75
N VAL A 121 -17.64 -0.43 11.79
CA VAL A 121 -16.83 -1.63 11.95
C VAL A 121 -15.47 -1.26 12.53
N LYS A 122 -15.19 -1.77 13.72
CA LYS A 122 -14.03 -1.39 14.53
C LYS A 122 -12.95 -2.47 14.57
N ILE A 123 -11.70 -2.02 14.71
CA ILE A 123 -10.54 -2.89 14.93
C ILE A 123 -10.61 -3.43 16.37
N SER A 124 -10.63 -4.75 16.51
CA SER A 124 -10.45 -5.42 17.80
C SER A 124 -8.99 -5.83 17.95
N ALA A 125 -8.40 -5.58 19.12
CA ALA A 125 -7.00 -5.93 19.39
C ALA A 125 -6.71 -7.43 19.20
N SER A 126 -7.66 -8.29 19.57
CA SER A 126 -7.50 -9.76 19.46
C SER A 126 -7.54 -10.28 18.03
N THR A 127 -8.14 -9.55 17.09
CA THR A 127 -8.31 -9.97 15.69
C THR A 127 -7.62 -9.03 14.69
N ALA A 128 -6.96 -7.98 15.15
CA ALA A 128 -6.40 -6.91 14.31
C ALA A 128 -5.55 -7.46 13.14
N ALA A 129 -4.62 -8.37 13.40
CA ALA A 129 -3.79 -8.93 12.35
C ALA A 129 -4.58 -9.77 11.33
N ALA A 130 -5.49 -10.63 11.80
CA ALA A 130 -6.30 -11.47 10.92
C ALA A 130 -7.25 -10.63 10.05
N VAL A 131 -7.87 -9.60 10.65
CA VAL A 131 -8.77 -8.68 9.94
C VAL A 131 -7.97 -7.84 8.94
N GLY A 132 -6.80 -7.30 9.31
CA GLY A 132 -5.94 -6.54 8.41
C GLY A 132 -5.55 -7.35 7.16
N LYS A 133 -5.14 -8.60 7.37
CA LYS A 133 -4.84 -9.51 6.25
C LYS A 133 -6.07 -9.75 5.36
N SER A 134 -7.22 -10.12 5.94
CA SER A 134 -8.45 -10.41 5.19
C SER A 134 -8.96 -9.20 4.41
N GLU A 135 -8.85 -7.99 4.97
CA GLU A 135 -9.28 -6.77 4.30
C GLU A 135 -8.31 -6.35 3.19
N ALA A 136 -7.01 -6.67 3.30
CA ALA A 136 -6.05 -6.51 2.21
C ALA A 136 -6.36 -7.47 1.04
N ASP A 137 -6.72 -8.73 1.32
CA ASP A 137 -7.18 -9.68 0.30
C ASP A 137 -8.42 -9.14 -0.46
N ASP A 138 -9.40 -8.58 0.27
CA ASP A 138 -10.59 -7.94 -0.34
C ASP A 138 -10.20 -6.69 -1.16
N ALA A 139 -9.31 -5.85 -0.65
CA ALA A 139 -8.84 -4.64 -1.34
C ALA A 139 -8.13 -4.98 -2.67
N VAL A 140 -7.31 -6.03 -2.69
CA VAL A 140 -6.67 -6.55 -3.91
C VAL A 140 -7.71 -7.06 -4.90
N ALA A 141 -8.69 -7.85 -4.43
CA ALA A 141 -9.75 -8.37 -5.30
C ALA A 141 -10.59 -7.23 -5.92
N LYS A 142 -10.94 -6.21 -5.13
CA LYS A 142 -11.66 -5.01 -5.60
C LYS A 142 -10.83 -4.20 -6.60
N SER A 143 -9.54 -4.01 -6.33
CA SER A 143 -8.61 -3.34 -7.26
C SER A 143 -8.53 -4.09 -8.59
N ALA A 144 -8.32 -5.40 -8.56
CA ALA A 144 -8.25 -6.23 -9.76
C ALA A 144 -9.55 -6.22 -10.57
N ALA A 145 -10.72 -6.26 -9.90
CA ALA A 145 -12.03 -6.18 -10.54
C ALA A 145 -12.25 -4.85 -11.29
N LEU A 146 -11.62 -3.76 -10.85
CA LEU A 146 -11.63 -2.46 -11.52
C LEU A 146 -10.58 -2.34 -12.64
N GLY A 147 -9.71 -3.34 -12.81
CA GLY A 147 -8.65 -3.35 -13.82
C GLY A 147 -7.34 -2.71 -13.35
N PHE A 148 -7.19 -2.44 -12.05
CA PHE A 148 -5.91 -2.03 -11.47
C PHE A 148 -4.99 -3.23 -11.32
N LYS A 149 -3.83 -3.16 -11.95
CA LYS A 149 -2.88 -4.29 -12.04
C LYS A 149 -1.96 -4.39 -10.84
N ALA A 150 -1.31 -5.53 -10.70
CA ALA A 150 -0.20 -5.71 -9.76
C ALA A 150 0.82 -4.56 -9.89
N GLY A 151 1.40 -4.14 -8.78
CA GLY A 151 2.21 -2.93 -8.67
C GLY A 151 1.43 -1.65 -8.39
N SER A 152 0.08 -1.66 -8.53
CA SER A 152 -0.76 -0.53 -8.12
C SER A 152 -0.71 -0.31 -6.62
N PRO A 153 -0.83 0.94 -6.13
CA PRO A 153 -1.04 1.20 -4.72
C PRO A 153 -2.48 0.89 -4.31
N VAL A 154 -2.67 0.57 -3.03
CA VAL A 154 -3.93 0.68 -2.31
C VAL A 154 -3.68 1.56 -1.10
N TYR A 155 -4.43 2.64 -0.97
CA TYR A 155 -4.40 3.52 0.20
C TYR A 155 -5.46 3.05 1.18
N LEU A 156 -5.03 2.70 2.39
CA LEU A 156 -5.92 2.38 3.49
C LEU A 156 -6.40 3.68 4.14
N ASP A 157 -7.72 3.88 4.16
CA ASP A 157 -8.34 5.00 4.85
C ASP A 157 -8.46 4.70 6.35
N MET A 158 -7.78 5.51 7.15
CA MET A 158 -7.75 5.40 8.61
C MET A 158 -8.16 6.73 9.24
N GLU A 159 -9.36 6.75 9.78
CA GLU A 159 -9.94 7.91 10.43
C GLU A 159 -9.20 8.33 11.71
N SER A 160 -9.50 9.51 12.20
CA SER A 160 -8.88 10.09 13.39
C SER A 160 -9.23 9.30 14.66
N TYR A 161 -8.25 9.13 15.54
CA TYR A 161 -8.39 8.52 16.85
C TYR A 161 -7.38 9.10 17.86
N ASP A 162 -7.55 8.80 19.13
CA ASP A 162 -6.60 9.17 20.16
C ASP A 162 -5.36 8.24 20.13
N ILE A 163 -4.27 8.71 19.54
CA ILE A 163 -3.00 7.97 19.43
C ILE A 163 -2.27 7.83 20.77
N THR A 164 -2.68 8.56 21.82
CA THR A 164 -2.12 8.42 23.18
C THR A 164 -2.75 7.23 23.92
N ASN A 165 -3.90 6.74 23.45
CA ASN A 165 -4.46 5.47 23.92
C ASN A 165 -3.60 4.32 23.37
N THR A 166 -2.65 3.88 24.16
CA THR A 166 -1.66 2.88 23.77
C THR A 166 -2.28 1.57 23.30
N ALA A 167 -3.34 1.10 23.95
CA ALA A 167 -4.01 -0.16 23.56
C ALA A 167 -4.66 -0.04 22.18
N CYS A 168 -5.36 1.05 21.92
CA CYS A 168 -5.97 1.32 20.63
C CYS A 168 -4.93 1.54 19.54
N ASN A 169 -3.90 2.36 19.81
CA ASN A 169 -2.82 2.61 18.86
C ASN A 169 -2.06 1.32 18.47
N ASN A 170 -1.79 0.45 19.43
CA ASN A 170 -1.16 -0.84 19.16
C ASN A 170 -2.05 -1.74 18.28
N ALA A 171 -3.35 -1.76 18.52
CA ALA A 171 -4.29 -2.52 17.70
C ALA A 171 -4.33 -1.98 16.26
N VAL A 172 -4.37 -0.65 16.08
CA VAL A 172 -4.30 0.00 14.77
C VAL A 172 -2.99 -0.33 14.05
N LEU A 173 -1.84 -0.19 14.71
CA LEU A 173 -0.55 -0.52 14.11
C LEU A 173 -0.45 -1.99 13.73
N THR A 174 -1.00 -2.90 14.54
CA THR A 174 -1.05 -4.33 14.22
C THR A 174 -1.89 -4.60 12.99
N TYR A 175 -3.06 -3.98 12.88
CA TYR A 175 -3.94 -4.07 11.73
C TYR A 175 -3.28 -3.53 10.46
N VAL A 176 -2.71 -2.32 10.53
CA VAL A 176 -2.05 -1.68 9.38
C VAL A 176 -0.87 -2.51 8.88
N ARG A 177 -0.04 -3.05 9.78
CA ARG A 177 1.09 -3.92 9.39
C ARG A 177 0.64 -5.19 8.70
N ALA A 178 -0.41 -5.82 9.19
CA ALA A 178 -0.94 -7.03 8.56
C ALA A 178 -1.55 -6.74 7.19
N PHE A 179 -2.21 -5.60 7.03
CA PHE A 179 -2.75 -5.11 5.76
C PHE A 179 -1.61 -4.84 4.75
N ASP A 180 -0.59 -4.09 5.16
CA ASP A 180 0.59 -3.77 4.34
C ASP A 180 1.32 -5.04 3.88
N LYS A 181 1.63 -5.92 4.82
CA LYS A 181 2.32 -7.17 4.54
C LYS A 181 1.58 -8.03 3.51
N GLU A 182 0.24 -8.13 3.62
CA GLU A 182 -0.56 -8.90 2.68
C GLU A 182 -0.64 -8.23 1.31
N LEU A 183 -0.77 -6.90 1.22
CA LEU A 183 -0.67 -6.18 -0.06
C LEU A 183 0.65 -6.50 -0.76
N HIS A 184 1.77 -6.46 -0.04
CA HIS A 184 3.07 -6.78 -0.59
C HIS A 184 3.16 -8.24 -1.05
N ALA A 185 2.60 -9.19 -0.30
CA ALA A 185 2.54 -10.60 -0.72
C ALA A 185 1.75 -10.80 -2.01
N LYS A 186 0.78 -9.92 -2.30
CA LYS A 186 -0.01 -9.89 -3.55
C LYS A 186 0.58 -8.97 -4.63
N ILE A 187 1.77 -8.43 -4.40
CA ILE A 187 2.45 -7.50 -5.32
C ILE A 187 1.64 -6.22 -5.55
N TYR A 188 1.00 -5.71 -4.50
CA TYR A 188 0.40 -4.37 -4.47
C TYR A 188 1.21 -3.49 -3.51
N ARG A 189 1.32 -2.21 -3.85
CA ARG A 189 1.97 -1.22 -2.99
C ARG A 189 0.99 -0.74 -1.94
N SER A 190 1.49 -0.38 -0.78
CA SER A 190 0.65 0.16 0.27
C SER A 190 0.81 1.67 0.43
N GLY A 191 -0.28 2.32 0.72
CA GLY A 191 -0.36 3.68 1.20
C GLY A 191 -1.34 3.76 2.36
N LEU A 192 -1.33 4.90 3.06
CA LEU A 192 -2.31 5.21 4.08
C LEU A 192 -2.80 6.64 3.89
N TYR A 193 -4.11 6.82 3.90
CA TYR A 193 -4.77 8.09 4.14
C TYR A 193 -5.05 8.25 5.63
N GLY A 194 -4.79 9.43 6.18
CA GLY A 194 -5.11 9.72 7.57
C GLY A 194 -4.76 11.13 8.01
N PHE A 195 -5.13 11.46 9.23
CA PHE A 195 -4.99 12.81 9.77
C PHE A 195 -3.58 13.10 10.29
N SER A 196 -3.06 14.27 9.94
CA SER A 196 -1.73 14.73 10.34
C SER A 196 -1.52 14.80 11.86
N SER A 197 -2.60 15.00 12.62
CA SER A 197 -2.57 15.02 14.10
C SER A 197 -2.81 13.65 14.75
N SER A 198 -3.23 12.64 13.99
CA SER A 198 -3.70 11.35 14.50
C SER A 198 -3.16 10.17 13.69
N SER A 199 -3.96 9.53 12.84
CA SER A 199 -3.65 8.28 12.15
C SER A 199 -2.39 8.34 11.27
N ALA A 200 -2.23 9.38 10.46
CA ALA A 200 -1.01 9.57 9.68
C ALA A 200 0.21 9.82 10.58
N LYS A 201 0.03 10.59 11.68
CA LYS A 201 1.09 10.80 12.67
C LYS A 201 1.54 9.48 13.31
N ALA A 202 0.61 8.62 13.69
CA ALA A 202 0.94 7.33 14.31
C ALA A 202 1.86 6.50 13.39
N ILE A 203 1.60 6.50 12.08
CA ILE A 203 2.44 5.81 11.08
C ILE A 203 3.77 6.53 10.87
N ALA A 204 3.74 7.85 10.67
CA ALA A 204 4.94 8.64 10.41
C ALA A 204 5.93 8.63 11.58
N THR A 205 5.44 8.56 12.83
CA THR A 205 6.29 8.60 14.03
C THR A 205 6.54 7.23 14.68
N ALA A 206 5.97 6.15 14.16
CA ALA A 206 6.25 4.81 14.66
C ALA A 206 7.75 4.50 14.61
N THR A 207 8.30 3.98 15.70
CA THR A 207 9.74 3.66 15.82
C THR A 207 10.14 2.44 14.98
N ASN A 208 9.28 1.43 14.94
CA ASN A 208 9.45 0.28 14.05
C ASN A 208 8.71 0.54 12.72
N LYS A 209 9.44 0.60 11.62
CA LYS A 209 8.91 0.84 10.26
C LYS A 209 8.60 -0.43 9.47
N THR A 210 8.88 -1.62 10.01
CA THR A 210 8.62 -2.89 9.32
C THR A 210 7.13 -3.05 9.04
N ASP A 211 6.79 -3.44 7.81
CA ASP A 211 5.41 -3.65 7.36
C ASP A 211 4.50 -2.43 7.64
N LEU A 212 5.00 -1.21 7.44
CA LEU A 212 4.20 0.01 7.43
C LEU A 212 4.10 0.58 6.03
N PRO A 213 3.01 1.27 5.70
CA PRO A 213 2.78 1.86 4.39
C PRO A 213 3.95 2.69 3.87
N GLY A 214 4.38 2.42 2.64
CA GLY A 214 5.46 3.13 1.98
C GLY A 214 5.07 4.50 1.44
N ASN A 215 3.77 4.81 1.43
CA ASN A 215 3.23 6.07 0.91
C ASN A 215 2.25 6.66 1.93
N LEU A 216 2.30 7.98 2.11
CA LEU A 216 1.45 8.65 3.09
C LEU A 216 0.69 9.80 2.45
N TRP A 217 -0.64 9.71 2.50
CA TRP A 217 -1.58 10.74 2.15
C TRP A 217 -2.18 11.32 3.43
N TYR A 218 -1.72 12.51 3.81
CA TYR A 218 -2.12 13.12 5.08
C TYR A 218 -3.18 14.21 4.87
N ALA A 219 -4.15 14.25 5.77
CA ALA A 219 -5.14 15.32 5.86
C ALA A 219 -4.62 16.40 6.82
N LEU A 220 -4.45 17.59 6.28
CA LEU A 220 -4.15 18.83 7.00
C LEU A 220 -4.82 19.98 6.25
N TRP A 221 -5.97 20.45 6.74
CA TRP A 221 -6.83 21.38 5.99
C TRP A 221 -6.43 22.84 6.18
N ASP A 222 -5.21 23.16 5.81
CA ASP A 222 -4.57 24.46 5.94
C ASP A 222 -4.66 25.32 4.67
N LYS A 223 -5.29 24.79 3.62
CA LYS A 223 -5.47 25.43 2.29
C LYS A 223 -4.15 25.62 1.51
N THR A 224 -3.09 24.93 1.91
CA THR A 224 -1.76 25.06 1.32
C THR A 224 -1.50 23.97 0.30
N TYR A 225 -1.34 24.33 -0.96
CA TYR A 225 -1.08 23.41 -2.07
C TYR A 225 0.40 23.00 -2.10
N THR A 226 0.79 22.06 -1.23
CA THR A 226 2.16 21.53 -1.15
C THR A 226 2.18 20.12 -0.55
N THR A 227 3.24 19.36 -0.81
CA THR A 227 3.55 18.08 -0.15
C THR A 227 4.84 18.17 0.66
N THR A 228 5.47 19.33 0.73
CA THR A 228 6.83 19.49 1.28
C THR A 228 6.95 20.56 2.34
N SER A 229 6.50 21.78 2.09
CA SER A 229 6.72 22.91 2.99
C SER A 229 5.90 22.85 4.28
N ASP A 230 4.79 22.15 4.26
CA ASP A 230 3.89 21.91 5.40
C ASP A 230 3.96 20.49 5.95
N TRP A 231 4.92 19.68 5.44
CA TRP A 231 5.12 18.33 5.92
C TRP A 231 5.46 18.32 7.41
N PRO A 232 4.57 17.75 8.27
CA PRO A 232 4.66 18.00 9.71
C PRO A 232 5.67 17.10 10.44
N TRP A 233 6.38 16.23 9.73
CA TRP A 233 7.31 15.28 10.33
C TRP A 233 8.72 15.40 9.72
N GLY A 234 9.62 14.45 9.97
CA GLY A 234 10.99 14.52 9.49
C GLY A 234 11.09 14.65 7.98
N SER A 235 11.84 15.65 7.49
CA SER A 235 11.94 16.00 6.05
C SER A 235 12.42 14.85 5.17
N THR A 236 13.15 13.88 5.74
CA THR A 236 13.66 12.69 5.04
C THR A 236 12.66 11.53 4.93
N GLN A 237 11.49 11.63 5.56
CA GLN A 237 10.48 10.58 5.53
C GLN A 237 9.59 10.72 4.29
N TYR A 238 9.18 9.59 3.70
CA TYR A 238 8.25 9.54 2.57
C TYR A 238 8.69 10.43 1.39
N THR A 239 10.01 10.52 1.15
CA THR A 239 10.59 11.18 -0.02
C THR A 239 10.42 10.32 -1.28
N ASN A 240 10.90 10.81 -2.43
CA ASN A 240 10.86 10.06 -3.70
C ASN A 240 9.44 9.66 -4.14
N HIS A 241 8.56 10.65 -4.28
CA HIS A 241 7.19 10.44 -4.74
C HIS A 241 6.38 9.50 -3.83
N SER A 242 6.33 9.82 -2.53
CA SER A 242 5.60 9.01 -1.53
C SER A 242 4.72 9.86 -0.60
N ARG A 243 4.47 11.13 -0.96
CA ARG A 243 3.64 12.07 -0.17
C ARG A 243 2.44 12.56 -0.96
N ALA A 244 1.30 12.63 -0.28
CA ALA A 244 0.13 13.34 -0.77
C ALA A 244 -0.53 14.09 0.39
N HIS A 245 -1.16 15.22 0.08
CA HIS A 245 -1.76 16.11 1.07
C HIS A 245 -3.18 16.48 0.65
N GLN A 246 -4.17 16.12 1.48
CA GLN A 246 -5.53 16.65 1.40
C GLN A 246 -5.56 17.98 2.16
N TYR A 247 -5.57 19.09 1.41
CA TYR A 247 -5.39 20.43 1.99
C TYR A 247 -6.67 21.24 2.13
N LEU A 248 -7.76 20.83 1.47
CA LEU A 248 -9.04 21.51 1.53
C LEU A 248 -10.18 20.54 1.28
N VAL A 249 -11.21 20.58 2.12
CA VAL A 249 -12.37 19.70 2.01
C VAL A 249 -13.65 20.45 1.60
N ASN A 250 -14.63 19.68 1.13
CA ASN A 250 -15.99 20.16 0.80
C ASN A 250 -16.02 21.33 -0.21
N SER A 251 -15.11 21.34 -1.16
CA SER A 251 -15.02 22.35 -2.19
C SER A 251 -16.02 22.07 -3.32
N LYS A 252 -17.03 22.89 -3.46
CA LYS A 252 -18.01 22.78 -4.56
C LYS A 252 -17.45 23.47 -5.80
N GLU A 253 -17.17 22.69 -6.85
CA GLU A 253 -16.55 23.18 -8.08
C GLU A 253 -17.37 22.83 -9.31
N THR A 254 -17.42 23.77 -10.27
CA THR A 254 -18.07 23.54 -11.57
C THR A 254 -17.02 23.62 -12.67
N ARG A 255 -16.87 22.54 -13.44
CA ARG A 255 -15.94 22.45 -14.57
C ARG A 255 -16.61 21.75 -15.75
N GLY A 256 -16.45 22.28 -16.94
CA GLY A 256 -17.08 21.73 -18.13
C GLY A 256 -18.59 21.55 -18.01
N GLY A 257 -19.27 22.40 -17.22
CA GLY A 257 -20.72 22.32 -16.97
C GLY A 257 -21.15 21.32 -15.90
N TYR A 258 -20.24 20.60 -15.26
CA TYR A 258 -20.55 19.63 -14.19
C TYR A 258 -20.06 20.14 -12.83
N THR A 259 -20.95 20.17 -11.85
CA THR A 259 -20.65 20.54 -10.47
C THR A 259 -20.40 19.30 -9.64
N ILE A 260 -19.24 19.22 -8.97
CA ILE A 260 -18.88 18.15 -8.03
C ILE A 260 -18.42 18.81 -6.73
N THR A 261 -18.77 18.23 -5.59
CA THR A 261 -18.17 18.58 -4.31
C THR A 261 -16.98 17.64 -4.11
N VAL A 262 -15.80 18.23 -3.98
CA VAL A 262 -14.53 17.48 -3.87
C VAL A 262 -13.75 17.93 -2.66
N ASP A 263 -12.92 17.02 -2.18
CA ASP A 263 -11.80 17.33 -1.32
C ASP A 263 -10.57 17.48 -2.21
N ARG A 264 -9.77 18.52 -1.97
CA ARG A 264 -8.64 18.89 -2.82
C ARG A 264 -7.35 18.31 -2.29
N ASP A 265 -6.62 17.68 -3.20
CA ASP A 265 -5.34 17.08 -2.92
C ASP A 265 -4.23 17.70 -3.76
N THR A 266 -3.04 17.78 -3.17
CA THR A 266 -1.79 17.83 -3.90
C THR A 266 -1.12 16.48 -3.80
N TRP A 267 -0.67 15.96 -4.92
CA TRP A 267 -0.21 14.59 -5.07
C TRP A 267 1.23 14.55 -5.56
N ASP A 268 2.08 13.79 -4.88
CA ASP A 268 3.41 13.39 -5.34
C ASP A 268 3.67 11.96 -4.82
N ALA A 269 2.91 11.01 -5.38
CA ALA A 269 2.86 9.65 -4.88
C ALA A 269 2.43 8.64 -5.96
N PRO A 270 2.50 7.33 -5.68
CA PRO A 270 2.04 6.30 -6.60
C PRO A 270 0.55 6.40 -6.93
N VAL A 271 0.24 6.01 -8.18
CA VAL A 271 -1.11 5.87 -8.71
C VAL A 271 -1.30 4.49 -9.36
N ALA A 272 -2.53 4.10 -9.59
CA ALA A 272 -2.85 2.79 -10.15
C ALA A 272 -2.22 2.55 -11.52
N ILE A 273 -1.80 1.31 -11.76
CA ILE A 273 -1.39 0.80 -13.06
C ILE A 273 -2.65 0.27 -13.75
N THR A 274 -3.07 0.96 -14.78
CA THR A 274 -4.20 0.56 -15.64
C THR A 274 -3.68 -0.08 -16.93
N GLY A 275 -4.48 -0.95 -17.51
CA GLY A 275 -4.13 -1.67 -18.75
C GLY A 275 -4.43 -0.88 -20.00
#